data_7e9bff449b85220e68714eeea8e92d7a
#
_entry.id   7e9bff449b85220e68714eeea8e92d7a
#
_cell.length_a   1.000
_cell.length_b   1.000
_cell.length_c   1.000
_cell.angle_alpha   90.00
_cell.angle_beta   90.00
_cell.angle_gamma   90.00
#
_symmetry.space_group_name_H-M   'P 1'
#
loop_
_entity.id
_entity.type
_entity.pdbx_description
1 polymer ?
#
loop_
_entity_poly.entity_id
_entity_poly.type
_entity_poly.pdbx_seq_one_letter_code
_entity_poly.pdbx_strand_id
1 'polypeptide(L)'
;MEEAEFVKTMSRIVHSQGEEFRPFFEEAIDLIKEEFADEIDLKSSEQQMIFTDYAYMIAKALQSKNKGKVEEEIMTLKSSLYLEQMLKSKEK
;
A
#
# COMPACT_ATOMS: atom_id res chain seq x y z
N MET A 1 10.83 -5.16 -10.87
CA MET A 1 9.75 -6.14 -10.64
C MET A 1 8.54 -5.73 -11.46
N GLU A 2 7.95 -6.67 -12.18
CA GLU A 2 6.81 -6.37 -13.02
C GLU A 2 5.50 -6.35 -12.22
N GLU A 3 4.50 -5.67 -12.76
CA GLU A 3 3.19 -5.59 -12.14
C GLU A 3 2.58 -6.98 -11.88
N ALA A 4 2.83 -7.95 -12.75
CA ALA A 4 2.35 -9.31 -12.58
C ALA A 4 2.89 -9.97 -11.32
N GLU A 5 4.16 -9.72 -10.98
CA GLU A 5 4.75 -10.24 -9.74
C GLU A 5 4.16 -9.57 -8.52
N PHE A 6 3.87 -8.27 -8.63
CA PHE A 6 3.21 -7.54 -7.57
C PHE A 6 1.83 -8.15 -7.28
N VAL A 7 1.04 -8.43 -8.32
CA VAL A 7 -0.27 -9.06 -8.17
C VAL A 7 -0.15 -10.42 -7.51
N LYS A 8 0.87 -11.21 -7.85
CA LYS A 8 1.10 -12.50 -7.21
C LYS A 8 1.37 -12.37 -5.72
N THR A 9 2.20 -11.39 -5.35
CA THR A 9 2.50 -11.12 -3.94
C THR A 9 1.22 -10.74 -3.18
N MET A 10 0.39 -9.89 -3.77
CA MET A 10 -0.88 -9.51 -3.17
C MET A 10 -1.80 -10.70 -2.99
N SER A 11 -1.86 -11.58 -3.99
CA SER A 11 -2.68 -12.79 -3.94
C SER A 11 -2.23 -13.73 -2.82
N ARG A 12 -0.92 -13.85 -2.60
CA ARG A 12 -0.39 -14.67 -1.50
C ARG A 12 -0.83 -14.14 -0.15
N ILE A 13 -0.79 -12.83 0.03
CA ILE A 13 -1.22 -12.20 1.27
C ILE A 13 -2.70 -12.49 1.52
N VAL A 14 -3.53 -12.29 0.51
CA VAL A 14 -4.96 -12.57 0.61
C VAL A 14 -5.20 -14.04 0.94
N HIS A 15 -4.47 -14.95 0.28
CA HIS A 15 -4.62 -16.39 0.54
C HIS A 15 -4.27 -16.75 1.99
N SER A 16 -3.20 -16.16 2.54
CA SER A 16 -2.79 -16.45 3.91
C SER A 16 -3.74 -15.86 4.96
N GLN A 17 -4.44 -14.76 4.63
CA GLN A 17 -5.39 -14.13 5.55
C GLN A 17 -6.82 -14.65 5.41
N GLY A 18 -7.13 -15.39 4.34
CA GLY A 18 -8.46 -15.93 4.07
C GLY A 18 -9.26 -15.08 3.11
N GLU A 19 -10.27 -15.70 2.49
CA GLU A 19 -11.10 -15.04 1.48
C GLU A 19 -11.87 -13.84 2.03
N GLU A 20 -12.17 -13.85 3.33
CA GLU A 20 -12.89 -12.74 3.96
C GLU A 20 -12.09 -11.45 3.96
N PHE A 21 -10.76 -11.56 3.89
CA PHE A 21 -9.86 -10.41 3.87
C PHE A 21 -9.80 -9.76 2.49
N ARG A 22 -10.07 -10.51 1.43
CA ARG A 22 -9.92 -10.03 0.04
C ARG A 22 -10.64 -8.72 -0.26
N PRO A 23 -11.94 -8.54 0.09
CA PRO A 23 -12.61 -7.27 -0.22
C PRO A 23 -11.97 -6.06 0.44
N PHE A 24 -11.51 -6.24 1.67
CA PHE A 24 -10.84 -5.16 2.40
C PHE A 24 -9.48 -4.84 1.79
N PHE A 25 -8.76 -5.85 1.35
CA PHE A 25 -7.47 -5.68 0.72
C PHE A 25 -7.60 -4.95 -0.61
N GLU A 26 -8.58 -5.34 -1.43
CA GLU A 26 -8.85 -4.69 -2.71
C GLU A 26 -9.24 -3.22 -2.52
N GLU A 27 -10.08 -2.94 -1.52
CA GLU A 27 -10.46 -1.57 -1.20
C GLU A 27 -9.26 -0.75 -0.75
N ALA A 28 -8.37 -1.33 0.06
CA ALA A 28 -7.14 -0.66 0.49
C ALA A 28 -6.25 -0.32 -0.71
N ILE A 29 -6.09 -1.25 -1.65
CA ILE A 29 -5.32 -1.01 -2.86
C ILE A 29 -5.91 0.15 -3.65
N ASP A 30 -7.23 0.16 -3.83
CA ASP A 30 -7.91 1.21 -4.56
C ASP A 30 -7.74 2.57 -3.89
N LEU A 31 -7.83 2.62 -2.56
CA LEU A 31 -7.62 3.85 -1.82
C LEU A 31 -6.20 4.40 -2.01
N ILE A 32 -5.21 3.53 -1.96
CA ILE A 32 -3.82 3.95 -2.15
C ILE A 32 -3.60 4.43 -3.59
N LYS A 33 -4.13 3.72 -4.56
CA LYS A 33 -4.01 4.11 -5.97
C LYS A 33 -4.68 5.45 -6.24
N GLU A 34 -5.85 5.69 -5.65
CA GLU A 34 -6.57 6.94 -5.81
C GLU A 34 -5.80 8.11 -5.23
N GLU A 35 -5.22 7.94 -4.04
CA GLU A 35 -4.47 9.01 -3.36
C GLU A 35 -3.07 9.23 -3.94
N PHE A 36 -2.42 8.18 -4.41
CA PHE A 36 -0.99 8.24 -4.77
C PHE A 36 -0.70 7.74 -6.18
N ALA A 37 -1.67 7.82 -7.11
CA ALA A 37 -1.55 7.25 -8.45
C ALA A 37 -0.27 7.66 -9.18
N ASP A 38 0.14 8.92 -9.05
CA ASP A 38 1.31 9.45 -9.74
C ASP A 38 2.58 9.44 -8.89
N GLU A 39 2.47 9.06 -7.63
CA GLU A 39 3.58 9.12 -6.68
C GLU A 39 4.22 7.76 -6.41
N ILE A 40 3.51 6.67 -6.71
CA ILE A 40 4.00 5.32 -6.47
C ILE A 40 4.45 4.70 -7.79
N ASP A 41 5.73 4.29 -7.83
CA ASP A 41 6.29 3.58 -8.96
C ASP A 41 6.32 2.08 -8.62
N LEU A 42 5.39 1.32 -9.18
CA LEU A 42 5.30 -0.12 -8.96
C LEU A 42 6.44 -0.90 -9.61
N LYS A 43 7.29 -0.23 -10.38
CA LYS A 43 8.50 -0.86 -10.92
C LYS A 43 9.64 -0.88 -9.90
N SER A 44 9.56 0.00 -8.89
CA SER A 44 10.54 0.04 -7.82
C SER A 44 10.22 -1.02 -6.77
N SER A 45 11.18 -1.89 -6.47
CA SER A 45 11.00 -2.91 -5.44
C SER A 45 10.72 -2.31 -4.07
N GLU A 46 11.39 -1.21 -3.75
CA GLU A 46 11.20 -0.53 -2.48
C GLU A 46 9.78 0.03 -2.33
N GLN A 47 9.28 0.67 -3.39
CA GLN A 47 7.93 1.23 -3.36
C GLN A 47 6.86 0.15 -3.38
N GLN A 48 7.13 -0.98 -4.02
CA GLN A 48 6.22 -2.13 -3.96
C GLN A 48 6.09 -2.66 -2.55
N MET A 49 7.19 -2.75 -1.82
CA MET A 49 7.17 -3.20 -0.43
C MET A 49 6.37 -2.24 0.43
N ILE A 50 6.62 -0.95 0.27
CA ILE A 50 5.88 0.08 1.01
C ILE A 50 4.39 -0.02 0.69
N PHE A 51 4.05 -0.11 -0.58
CA PHE A 51 2.66 -0.23 -1.03
C PHE A 51 1.99 -1.45 -0.39
N THR A 52 2.65 -2.61 -0.45
CA THR A 52 2.11 -3.86 0.07
C THR A 52 1.89 -3.78 1.58
N ASP A 53 2.86 -3.26 2.32
CA ASP A 53 2.78 -3.15 3.77
C ASP A 53 1.63 -2.23 4.18
N TYR A 54 1.49 -1.08 3.54
CA TYR A 54 0.43 -0.15 3.88
C TYR A 54 -0.94 -0.63 3.42
N ALA A 55 -1.01 -1.30 2.27
CA ALA A 55 -2.26 -1.92 1.83
C ALA A 55 -2.75 -2.94 2.85
N TYR A 56 -1.84 -3.75 3.40
CA TYR A 56 -2.17 -4.70 4.44
C TYR A 56 -2.69 -4.01 5.70
N MET A 57 -1.99 -2.99 6.17
CA MET A 57 -2.38 -2.25 7.38
C MET A 57 -3.72 -1.54 7.21
N ILE A 58 -3.93 -0.92 6.06
CA ILE A 58 -5.20 -0.25 5.76
C ILE A 58 -6.34 -1.27 5.68
N ALA A 59 -6.09 -2.42 5.06
CA ALA A 59 -7.09 -3.49 4.96
C ALA A 59 -7.48 -4.00 6.34
N LYS A 60 -6.52 -4.16 7.25
CA LYS A 60 -6.80 -4.56 8.63
C LYS A 60 -7.66 -3.53 9.35
N ALA A 61 -7.36 -2.25 9.13
CA ALA A 61 -8.15 -1.17 9.73
C ALA A 61 -9.59 -1.15 9.17
N LEU A 62 -9.73 -1.38 7.87
CA LEU A 62 -11.05 -1.48 7.23
C LEU A 62 -11.85 -2.66 7.78
N GLN A 63 -11.19 -3.81 7.94
CA GLN A 63 -11.83 -5.00 8.51
C GLN A 63 -12.31 -4.76 9.93
N SER A 64 -11.56 -3.97 10.71
CA SER A 64 -11.91 -3.62 12.08
C SER A 64 -12.91 -2.46 12.17
N LYS A 65 -13.29 -1.89 11.03
CA LYS A 65 -14.20 -0.74 10.93
C LYS A 65 -13.65 0.49 11.66
N ASN A 66 -12.35 0.63 11.70
CA ASN A 66 -11.68 1.74 12.36
C ASN A 66 -11.26 2.79 11.35
N LYS A 67 -12.15 3.73 11.03
CA LYS A 67 -11.92 4.78 10.04
C LYS A 67 -10.77 5.69 10.41
N GLY A 68 -10.63 6.01 11.69
CA GLY A 68 -9.51 6.84 12.17
C GLY A 68 -8.17 6.22 11.88
N LYS A 69 -8.06 4.90 12.05
CA LYS A 69 -6.84 4.15 11.77
C LYS A 69 -6.53 4.13 10.28
N VAL A 70 -7.57 4.00 9.43
CA VAL A 70 -7.40 4.05 7.97
C VAL A 70 -6.78 5.37 7.56
N GLU A 71 -7.34 6.49 8.04
CA GLU A 71 -6.82 7.83 7.73
C GLU A 71 -5.39 8.00 8.24
N GLU A 72 -5.11 7.52 9.44
CA GLU A 72 -3.78 7.58 10.04
C GLU A 72 -2.75 6.85 9.18
N GLU A 73 -3.08 5.66 8.71
CA GLU A 73 -2.17 4.88 7.86
C GLU A 73 -1.93 5.55 6.51
N ILE A 74 -2.96 6.16 5.92
CA ILE A 74 -2.82 6.88 4.67
C ILE A 74 -1.90 8.09 4.86
N MET A 75 -2.06 8.83 5.94
CA MET A 75 -1.20 9.98 6.25
C MET A 75 0.24 9.54 6.50
N THR A 76 0.44 8.43 7.18
CA THR A 76 1.78 7.89 7.44
C THR A 76 2.45 7.49 6.12
N LEU A 77 1.71 6.84 5.22
CA LEU A 77 2.23 6.48 3.90
C LEU A 77 2.63 7.72 3.11
N LYS A 78 1.80 8.75 3.14
CA LYS A 78 2.09 10.01 2.46
C LYS A 78 3.39 10.63 2.97
N SER A 79 3.59 10.63 4.29
CA SER A 79 4.82 11.14 4.90
C SER A 79 6.03 10.32 4.48
N SER A 80 5.89 8.99 4.45
CA SER A 80 6.99 8.10 4.05
C SER A 80 7.41 8.32 2.61
N LEU A 81 6.44 8.47 1.71
CA LEU A 81 6.74 8.72 0.29
C LEU A 81 7.39 10.09 0.10
N TYR A 82 6.92 11.09 0.84
CA TYR A 82 7.49 12.43 0.78
C TYR A 82 8.95 12.44 1.23
N LEU A 83 9.26 11.76 2.34
CA LEU A 83 10.63 11.66 2.84
C LEU A 83 11.54 10.92 1.86
N GLU A 84 11.04 9.85 1.24
CA GLU A 84 11.80 9.12 0.25
C GLU A 84 12.17 10.01 -0.95
N GLN A 85 11.21 10.80 -1.43
CA GLN A 85 11.45 11.73 -2.53
C GLN A 85 12.48 12.81 -2.15
N MET A 86 12.43 13.31 -0.92
CA MET A 86 13.40 14.28 -0.43
C MET A 86 14.79 13.70 -0.39
N LEU A 87 14.93 12.47 0.09
CA LEU A 87 16.24 11.79 0.15
C LEU A 87 16.83 11.59 -1.24
N LYS A 88 15.98 11.20 -2.21
CA LYS A 88 16.45 11.03 -3.60
C LYS A 88 16.90 12.35 -4.22
N SER A 89 16.21 13.44 -3.89
CA SER A 89 16.61 14.76 -4.38
C SER A 89 17.96 15.19 -3.86
N LYS A 90 18.29 14.82 -2.61
CA LYS A 90 19.57 15.18 -2.01
C LYS A 90 20.75 14.39 -2.52
N GLU A 91 20.51 13.19 -3.05
CA GLU A 91 21.56 12.33 -3.57
C GLU A 91 22.05 12.77 -4.95
N LYS A 92 21.40 13.72 -5.56
CA LYS A 92 21.87 14.32 -6.80
C LYS A 92 22.76 15.52 -6.48
#